data_202333e2b37bce683b861428a304db28
#
_entry.id   202333e2b37bce683b861428a304db28
#
_cell.length_a   1.000
_cell.length_b   1.000
_cell.length_c   1.000
_cell.angle_alpha   90.00
_cell.angle_beta   90.00
_cell.angle_gamma   90.00
#
_symmetry.space_group_name_H-M   'P 1'
#
loop_
_entity.id
_entity.type
_entity.pdbx_description
1 polymer ?
#
loop_
_entity_poly.entity_id
_entity_poly.type
_entity_poly.pdbx_seq_one_letter_code
_entity_poly.pdbx_strand_id
1 'polypeptide(L)'
;MNIYALSSGKGPSGIAIVRISGKDTLKVCKNLTKLKNINSNEVNYCKFYNAKNNTVIDPEALLLWFPGPNSYTGDDLAEFQVHGSNAVINALLKALSEQDNCRLAEPGEFTKIAFQNDKIDLLKAESIGDLIHAETELQRDQAVKLVQGNASNYYNDLREKLIKSLSYIEAKIDFAEDDLPEKVLKEVQNTIKEVHKDIQKIIEDNKIGEKIRDGFRVSITSLVVPSCSDTIAASLFDKRFNNEDLPTFTSTRIDILNPSLIFSPIF
;
A
#
# COMPACT_ATOMS: atom_id res chain seq x y z
N MET A 1 21.02 3.75 -10.15
CA MET A 1 20.11 3.47 -11.29
C MET A 1 18.76 4.09 -10.97
N ASN A 2 18.15 4.80 -11.90
CA ASN A 2 16.84 5.41 -11.68
C ASN A 2 15.75 4.46 -12.13
N ILE A 3 14.65 4.43 -11.40
CA ILE A 3 13.42 3.71 -11.79
C ILE A 3 12.32 4.72 -12.12
N TYR A 4 11.47 4.40 -13.09
CA TYR A 4 10.32 5.23 -13.44
C TYR A 4 9.08 4.38 -13.74
N ALA A 5 7.89 4.92 -13.48
CA ALA A 5 6.62 4.29 -13.84
C ALA A 5 5.49 5.30 -13.97
N LEU A 6 4.42 4.93 -14.67
CA LEU A 6 3.13 5.58 -14.58
C LEU A 6 2.54 5.29 -13.19
N SER A 7 2.27 6.32 -12.42
CA SER A 7 1.77 6.23 -11.03
C SER A 7 0.28 6.56 -10.91
N SER A 8 -0.34 7.09 -11.94
CA SER A 8 -1.79 7.29 -12.03
C SER A 8 -2.47 6.07 -12.66
N GLY A 9 -3.80 6.00 -12.57
CA GLY A 9 -4.59 4.96 -13.23
C GLY A 9 -4.35 4.89 -14.74
N LYS A 10 -4.58 3.72 -15.34
CA LYS A 10 -4.48 3.52 -16.79
C LYS A 10 -5.74 4.05 -17.50
N GLY A 11 -5.54 4.59 -18.71
CA GLY A 11 -6.61 5.07 -19.58
C GLY A 11 -6.57 6.58 -19.79
N PRO A 12 -7.34 7.09 -20.77
CA PRO A 12 -7.40 8.53 -21.04
C PRO A 12 -7.92 9.30 -19.83
N SER A 13 -7.18 10.32 -19.42
CA SER A 13 -7.53 11.19 -18.29
C SER A 13 -7.08 12.63 -18.57
N GLY A 14 -7.57 13.59 -17.81
CA GLY A 14 -7.10 14.98 -17.91
C GLY A 14 -5.62 15.10 -17.52
N ILE A 15 -5.19 14.31 -16.51
CA ILE A 15 -3.82 14.34 -15.98
C ILE A 15 -3.32 12.92 -15.78
N ALA A 16 -2.07 12.68 -16.16
CA ALA A 16 -1.32 11.48 -15.80
C ALA A 16 -0.06 11.86 -15.01
N ILE A 17 0.32 11.02 -14.07
CA ILE A 17 1.51 11.21 -13.25
C ILE A 17 2.51 10.10 -13.56
N VAL A 18 3.69 10.49 -14.05
CA VAL A 18 4.83 9.59 -14.18
C VAL A 18 5.84 9.93 -13.10
N ARG A 19 6.23 8.94 -12.32
CA ARG A 19 7.19 9.09 -11.22
C ARG A 19 8.54 8.53 -11.63
N ILE A 20 9.61 9.20 -11.22
CA ILE A 20 10.99 8.74 -11.33
C ILE A 20 11.68 8.88 -9.98
N SER A 21 12.53 7.91 -9.61
CA SER A 21 13.34 7.97 -8.40
C SER A 21 14.73 7.38 -8.62
N GLY A 22 15.74 7.99 -8.00
CA GLY A 22 17.13 7.56 -8.01
C GLY A 22 18.11 8.73 -8.03
N LYS A 23 19.40 8.42 -7.94
CA LYS A 23 20.47 9.42 -7.76
C LYS A 23 20.63 10.43 -8.91
N ASP A 24 20.25 10.05 -10.14
CA ASP A 24 20.38 10.91 -11.33
C ASP A 24 19.07 11.62 -11.70
N THR A 25 18.03 11.56 -10.85
CA THR A 25 16.69 12.09 -11.13
C THR A 25 16.72 13.55 -11.56
N LEU A 26 17.46 14.41 -10.87
CA LEU A 26 17.58 15.83 -11.22
C LEU A 26 18.16 16.05 -12.61
N LYS A 27 19.19 15.25 -13.00
CA LYS A 27 19.79 15.29 -14.32
C LYS A 27 18.77 14.93 -15.40
N VAL A 28 18.00 13.88 -15.17
CA VAL A 28 16.92 13.45 -16.10
C VAL A 28 15.86 14.54 -16.24
N CYS A 29 15.42 15.14 -15.13
CA CYS A 29 14.48 16.26 -15.15
C CYS A 29 14.97 17.42 -16.02
N LYS A 30 16.24 17.84 -15.85
CA LYS A 30 16.83 18.91 -16.66
C LYS A 30 16.91 18.56 -18.14
N ASN A 31 17.26 17.32 -18.46
CA ASN A 31 17.33 16.85 -19.84
C ASN A 31 15.97 16.89 -20.56
N LEU A 32 14.91 16.48 -19.85
CA LEU A 32 13.56 16.40 -20.41
C LEU A 32 12.81 17.74 -20.42
N THR A 33 13.12 18.65 -19.49
CA THR A 33 12.41 19.95 -19.39
C THR A 33 13.23 21.13 -19.90
N LYS A 34 14.57 21.00 -20.01
CA LYS A 34 15.52 22.08 -20.32
C LYS A 34 15.50 23.24 -19.31
N LEU A 35 14.91 23.04 -18.15
CA LEU A 35 14.96 24.03 -17.07
C LEU A 35 16.39 24.13 -16.52
N LYS A 36 16.90 25.33 -16.38
CA LYS A 36 18.22 25.60 -15.74
C LYS A 36 18.13 25.37 -14.24
N ASN A 37 17.07 25.87 -13.62
CA ASN A 37 16.80 25.75 -12.20
C ASN A 37 15.47 24.99 -12.02
N ILE A 38 15.44 24.05 -11.10
CA ILE A 38 14.27 23.31 -10.67
C ILE A 38 14.16 23.52 -9.17
N ASN A 39 13.08 24.16 -8.74
CA ASN A 39 12.82 24.39 -7.33
C ASN A 39 12.34 23.09 -6.67
N SER A 40 12.90 22.76 -5.51
CA SER A 40 12.52 21.61 -4.74
C SER A 40 11.23 21.86 -3.95
N ASN A 41 10.38 20.85 -3.86
CA ASN A 41 9.09 20.90 -3.14
C ASN A 41 8.12 21.99 -3.64
N GLU A 42 8.35 22.49 -4.85
CA GLU A 42 7.51 23.47 -5.51
C GLU A 42 7.07 22.97 -6.89
N VAL A 43 5.98 23.54 -7.38
CA VAL A 43 5.48 23.26 -8.72
C VAL A 43 6.29 24.03 -9.74
N ASN A 44 6.99 23.32 -10.61
CA ASN A 44 7.70 23.91 -11.73
C ASN A 44 6.87 23.74 -13.01
N TYR A 45 6.30 24.82 -13.53
CA TYR A 45 5.60 24.80 -14.82
C TYR A 45 6.61 24.70 -15.95
N CYS A 46 6.43 23.72 -16.84
CA CYS A 46 7.42 23.42 -17.86
C CYS A 46 6.82 22.71 -19.09
N LYS A 47 7.67 22.57 -20.11
CA LYS A 47 7.42 21.73 -21.29
C LYS A 47 8.28 20.49 -21.20
N PHE A 48 7.74 19.34 -21.58
CA PHE A 48 8.52 18.12 -21.73
C PHE A 48 8.95 17.91 -23.17
N TYR A 49 10.19 17.52 -23.34
CA TYR A 49 10.84 17.29 -24.63
C TYR A 49 11.40 15.86 -24.69
N ASN A 50 11.40 15.28 -25.87
CA ASN A 50 12.27 14.15 -26.13
C ASN A 50 13.72 14.67 -26.26
N ALA A 51 14.63 14.15 -25.41
CA ALA A 51 16.00 14.64 -25.35
C ALA A 51 16.81 14.38 -26.63
N LYS A 52 16.47 13.32 -27.41
CA LYS A 52 17.21 12.95 -28.63
C LYS A 52 16.85 13.81 -29.84
N ASN A 53 15.57 13.99 -30.09
CA ASN A 53 15.07 14.67 -31.30
C ASN A 53 14.50 16.06 -31.04
N ASN A 54 14.52 16.48 -29.78
CA ASN A 54 14.07 17.81 -29.36
C ASN A 54 12.59 18.13 -29.63
N THR A 55 11.76 17.11 -29.91
CA THR A 55 10.33 17.30 -30.10
C THR A 55 9.62 17.52 -28.78
N VAL A 56 8.61 18.41 -28.78
CA VAL A 56 7.76 18.64 -27.61
C VAL A 56 6.86 17.44 -27.39
N ILE A 57 6.90 16.86 -26.20
CA ILE A 57 6.02 15.77 -25.77
C ILE A 57 4.74 16.35 -25.18
N ASP A 58 4.88 17.30 -24.25
CA ASP A 58 3.78 18.02 -23.65
C ASP A 58 4.16 19.51 -23.50
N PRO A 59 3.38 20.44 -24.07
CA PRO A 59 3.69 21.85 -24.04
C PRO A 59 3.36 22.54 -22.71
N GLU A 60 2.47 21.94 -21.88
CA GLU A 60 1.97 22.52 -20.64
C GLU A 60 1.85 21.44 -19.56
N ALA A 61 2.92 21.26 -18.80
CA ALA A 61 3.03 20.23 -17.79
C ALA A 61 3.66 20.76 -16.51
N LEU A 62 3.57 19.97 -15.45
CA LEU A 62 4.12 20.31 -14.15
C LEU A 62 5.20 19.29 -13.77
N LEU A 63 6.28 19.80 -13.19
CA LEU A 63 7.33 19.01 -12.57
C LEU A 63 7.39 19.34 -11.09
N LEU A 64 7.28 18.30 -10.25
CA LEU A 64 7.60 18.37 -8.84
C LEU A 64 8.86 17.57 -8.58
N TRP A 65 9.81 18.15 -7.84
CA TRP A 65 11.05 17.49 -7.49
C TRP A 65 11.26 17.48 -5.97
N PHE A 66 11.55 16.32 -5.44
CA PHE A 66 11.75 16.05 -4.02
C PHE A 66 13.15 15.49 -3.82
N PRO A 67 14.11 16.31 -3.33
CA PRO A 67 15.46 15.84 -3.08
C PRO A 67 15.50 14.86 -1.91
N GLY A 68 16.31 13.82 -2.04
CA GLY A 68 16.63 12.95 -0.93
C GLY A 68 17.38 13.70 0.19
N PRO A 69 17.24 13.26 1.45
CA PRO A 69 16.45 12.15 1.95
C PRO A 69 14.96 12.46 2.18
N ASN A 70 14.51 13.71 1.92
CA ASN A 70 13.15 14.17 2.20
C ASN A 70 12.16 13.86 1.04
N SER A 71 12.24 12.65 0.52
CA SER A 71 11.36 12.11 -0.52
C SER A 71 10.64 10.85 -0.03
N TYR A 72 9.69 10.35 -0.82
CA TYR A 72 9.00 9.10 -0.52
C TYR A 72 9.94 7.89 -0.45
N THR A 73 10.87 7.78 -1.40
CA THR A 73 11.82 6.66 -1.47
C THR A 73 13.07 6.86 -0.61
N GLY A 74 13.35 8.09 -0.16
CA GLY A 74 14.62 8.46 0.48
C GLY A 74 15.72 8.85 -0.52
N ASP A 75 15.61 8.44 -1.79
CA ASP A 75 16.42 8.94 -2.90
C ASP A 75 15.77 10.19 -3.53
N ASP A 76 16.47 10.87 -4.45
CA ASP A 76 15.86 11.92 -5.25
C ASP A 76 14.64 11.37 -5.99
N LEU A 77 13.53 12.10 -5.98
CA LEU A 77 12.27 11.70 -6.59
C LEU A 77 11.68 12.87 -7.36
N ALA A 78 11.11 12.60 -8.53
CA ALA A 78 10.34 13.59 -9.25
C ALA A 78 9.00 13.00 -9.76
N GLU A 79 8.01 13.87 -9.87
CA GLU A 79 6.71 13.58 -10.46
C GLU A 79 6.47 14.51 -11.64
N PHE A 80 6.16 13.89 -12.78
CA PHE A 80 5.84 14.56 -14.04
C PHE A 80 4.33 14.47 -14.22
N GLN A 81 3.64 15.59 -14.05
CA GLN A 81 2.21 15.70 -14.28
C GLN A 81 1.99 16.22 -15.70
N VAL A 82 1.53 15.33 -16.57
CA VAL A 82 1.32 15.58 -18.01
C VAL A 82 -0.12 15.30 -18.40
N HIS A 83 -0.52 15.70 -19.61
CA HIS A 83 -1.83 15.33 -20.14
C HIS A 83 -1.94 13.80 -20.28
N GLY A 84 -3.05 13.23 -19.79
CA GLY A 84 -3.26 11.80 -19.63
C GLY A 84 -3.67 11.06 -20.90
N SER A 85 -3.22 11.47 -22.09
CA SER A 85 -3.44 10.69 -23.32
C SER A 85 -2.40 9.56 -23.42
N ASN A 86 -2.78 8.42 -23.95
CA ASN A 86 -1.86 7.30 -24.19
C ASN A 86 -0.65 7.72 -25.03
N ALA A 87 -0.84 8.65 -25.98
CA ALA A 87 0.23 9.12 -26.85
C ALA A 87 1.30 9.91 -26.05
N VAL A 88 0.87 10.82 -25.17
CA VAL A 88 1.77 11.61 -24.32
C VAL A 88 2.48 10.70 -23.30
N ILE A 89 1.74 9.82 -22.63
CA ILE A 89 2.31 8.87 -21.66
C ILE A 89 3.37 8.00 -22.33
N ASN A 90 3.06 7.36 -23.47
CA ASN A 90 3.99 6.49 -24.17
C ASN A 90 5.21 7.26 -24.68
N ALA A 91 5.04 8.49 -25.17
CA ALA A 91 6.16 9.35 -25.61
C ALA A 91 7.08 9.71 -24.43
N LEU A 92 6.52 10.02 -23.27
CA LEU A 92 7.28 10.33 -22.06
C LEU A 92 8.03 9.10 -21.53
N LEU A 93 7.35 7.94 -21.41
CA LEU A 93 7.97 6.68 -20.97
C LEU A 93 9.10 6.27 -21.94
N LYS A 94 8.91 6.45 -23.24
CA LYS A 94 9.96 6.23 -24.25
C LYS A 94 11.13 7.18 -24.04
N ALA A 95 10.87 8.47 -23.83
CA ALA A 95 11.93 9.45 -23.59
C ALA A 95 12.72 9.15 -22.30
N LEU A 96 12.07 8.60 -21.28
CA LEU A 96 12.71 8.12 -20.05
C LEU A 96 13.54 6.85 -20.29
N SER A 97 13.06 5.89 -21.08
CA SER A 97 13.83 4.68 -21.41
C SER A 97 15.09 4.97 -22.22
N GLU A 98 15.14 6.12 -22.87
CA GLU A 98 16.29 6.59 -23.66
C GLU A 98 17.32 7.35 -22.83
N GLN A 99 17.04 7.63 -21.54
CA GLN A 99 18.01 8.24 -20.62
C GLN A 99 18.96 7.20 -20.06
N ASP A 100 20.21 7.59 -19.85
CA ASP A 100 21.20 6.74 -19.20
C ASP A 100 20.75 6.36 -17.79
N ASN A 101 21.03 5.12 -17.39
CA ASN A 101 20.75 4.60 -16.04
C ASN A 101 19.26 4.66 -15.63
N CYS A 102 18.33 4.65 -16.59
CA CYS A 102 16.89 4.64 -16.32
C CYS A 102 16.27 3.31 -16.78
N ARG A 103 15.39 2.74 -15.95
CA ARG A 103 14.58 1.55 -16.31
C ARG A 103 13.17 1.67 -15.79
N LEU A 104 12.27 0.91 -16.39
CA LEU A 104 10.92 0.78 -15.87
C LEU A 104 10.96 0.13 -14.48
N ALA A 105 10.17 0.65 -13.55
CA ALA A 105 10.02 0.09 -12.21
C ALA A 105 9.18 -1.19 -12.24
N GLU A 106 9.50 -2.12 -11.35
CA GLU A 106 8.64 -3.25 -11.05
C GLU A 106 7.42 -2.81 -10.19
N PRO A 107 6.32 -3.57 -10.19
CA PRO A 107 5.19 -3.28 -9.31
C PRO A 107 5.63 -3.19 -7.84
N GLY A 108 5.23 -2.11 -7.15
CA GLY A 108 5.58 -1.88 -5.75
C GLY A 108 7.03 -1.46 -5.48
N GLU A 109 7.87 -1.29 -6.49
CA GLU A 109 9.31 -1.05 -6.30
C GLU A 109 9.62 0.27 -5.58
N PHE A 110 8.88 1.33 -5.82
CA PHE A 110 9.04 2.59 -5.07
C PHE A 110 8.83 2.39 -3.57
N THR A 111 7.81 1.63 -3.19
CA THR A 111 7.52 1.30 -1.79
C THR A 111 8.59 0.37 -1.20
N LYS A 112 9.09 -0.59 -2.00
CA LYS A 112 10.19 -1.46 -1.60
C LYS A 112 11.46 -0.64 -1.30
N ILE A 113 11.80 0.33 -2.14
CA ILE A 113 12.95 1.21 -1.90
C ILE A 113 12.73 2.08 -0.66
N ALA A 114 11.51 2.63 -0.47
CA ALA A 114 11.16 3.38 0.73
C ALA A 114 11.35 2.53 2.01
N PHE A 115 10.97 1.26 1.98
CA PHE A 115 11.21 0.32 3.07
C PHE A 115 12.71 0.04 3.28
N GLN A 116 13.47 -0.20 2.21
CA GLN A 116 14.92 -0.45 2.27
C GLN A 116 15.72 0.75 2.78
N ASN A 117 15.22 1.96 2.57
CA ASN A 117 15.80 3.21 3.05
C ASN A 117 15.21 3.67 4.42
N ASP A 118 14.55 2.78 5.16
CA ASP A 118 13.97 3.03 6.48
C ASP A 118 13.00 4.24 6.53
N LYS A 119 12.34 4.56 5.40
CA LYS A 119 11.34 5.62 5.32
C LYS A 119 9.98 5.17 5.83
N ILE A 120 9.69 3.90 5.66
CA ILE A 120 8.45 3.25 6.10
C ILE A 120 8.78 1.86 6.64
N ASP A 121 7.98 1.37 7.58
CA ASP A 121 8.02 0.00 8.04
C ASP A 121 7.18 -0.93 7.12
N LEU A 122 7.27 -2.24 7.36
CA LEU A 122 6.57 -3.23 6.55
C LEU A 122 5.05 -3.10 6.66
N LEU A 123 4.53 -2.85 7.87
CA LEU A 123 3.10 -2.66 8.09
C LEU A 123 2.55 -1.47 7.30
N LYS A 124 3.29 -0.37 7.29
CA LYS A 124 2.94 0.81 6.52
C LYS A 124 3.02 0.55 5.02
N ALA A 125 4.00 -0.22 4.56
CA ALA A 125 4.12 -0.61 3.15
C ALA A 125 2.91 -1.45 2.70
N GLU A 126 2.49 -2.44 3.47
CA GLU A 126 1.29 -3.25 3.22
C GLU A 126 0.01 -2.41 3.27
N SER A 127 -0.11 -1.55 4.27
CA SER A 127 -1.28 -0.68 4.45
C SER A 127 -1.47 0.34 3.34
N ILE A 128 -0.40 0.80 2.70
CA ILE A 128 -0.47 1.64 1.50
C ILE A 128 -1.10 0.85 0.34
N GLY A 129 -0.73 -0.44 0.20
CA GLY A 129 -1.36 -1.33 -0.76
C GLY A 129 -2.85 -1.50 -0.49
N ASP A 130 -3.22 -1.78 0.76
CA ASP A 130 -4.63 -1.90 1.17
C ASP A 130 -5.42 -0.62 0.91
N LEU A 131 -4.83 0.55 1.18
CA LEU A 131 -5.46 1.85 0.92
C LEU A 131 -5.71 2.11 -0.56
N ILE A 132 -4.77 1.71 -1.43
CA ILE A 132 -4.92 1.84 -2.89
C ILE A 132 -6.04 0.93 -3.43
N HIS A 133 -6.23 -0.26 -2.82
CA HIS A 133 -7.22 -1.24 -3.26
C HIS A 133 -8.55 -1.16 -2.50
N ALA A 134 -8.69 -0.23 -1.56
CA ALA A 134 -9.92 -0.08 -0.77
C ALA A 134 -11.11 0.32 -1.65
N GLU A 135 -12.15 -0.50 -1.68
CA GLU A 135 -13.39 -0.26 -2.43
C GLU A 135 -14.52 0.27 -1.52
N THR A 136 -14.39 0.09 -0.20
CA THR A 136 -15.38 0.53 0.78
C THR A 136 -14.80 1.52 1.78
N GLU A 137 -15.68 2.32 2.41
CA GLU A 137 -15.25 3.25 3.48
C GLU A 137 -14.62 2.52 4.66
N LEU A 138 -15.13 1.33 5.00
CA LEU A 138 -14.61 0.54 6.11
C LEU A 138 -13.17 0.07 5.84
N GLN A 139 -12.88 -0.41 4.60
CA GLN A 139 -11.54 -0.78 4.17
C GLN A 139 -10.60 0.42 4.19
N ARG A 140 -11.05 1.56 3.64
CA ARG A 140 -10.27 2.81 3.67
C ARG A 140 -9.92 3.22 5.10
N ASP A 141 -10.89 3.25 6.01
CA ASP A 141 -10.70 3.68 7.39
C ASP A 141 -9.75 2.74 8.15
N GLN A 142 -9.82 1.45 7.89
CA GLN A 142 -8.87 0.47 8.43
C GLN A 142 -7.46 0.73 7.90
N ALA A 143 -7.29 0.86 6.60
CA ALA A 143 -6.00 1.12 5.98
C ALA A 143 -5.38 2.45 6.46
N VAL A 144 -6.18 3.52 6.56
CA VAL A 144 -5.73 4.82 7.08
C VAL A 144 -5.18 4.69 8.50
N LYS A 145 -5.88 3.99 9.41
CA LYS A 145 -5.40 3.78 10.79
C LYS A 145 -4.06 3.05 10.83
N LEU A 146 -3.85 2.09 9.93
CA LEU A 146 -2.60 1.35 9.82
C LEU A 146 -1.48 2.22 9.24
N VAL A 147 -1.75 2.99 8.16
CA VAL A 147 -0.78 3.94 7.57
C VAL A 147 -0.34 5.01 8.56
N GLN A 148 -1.23 5.44 9.47
CA GLN A 148 -0.92 6.38 10.55
C GLN A 148 -0.02 5.80 11.65
N GLY A 149 0.30 4.50 11.57
CA GLY A 149 1.25 3.84 12.48
C GLY A 149 0.64 3.34 13.79
N ASN A 150 -0.69 3.29 13.92
CA ASN A 150 -1.32 2.83 15.17
C ASN A 150 -0.88 1.41 15.53
N ALA A 151 -0.80 0.50 14.55
CA ALA A 151 -0.33 -0.87 14.78
C ALA A 151 1.18 -0.90 15.06
N SER A 152 1.99 -0.15 14.31
CA SER A 152 3.44 -0.09 14.49
C SER A 152 3.81 0.42 15.89
N ASN A 153 3.14 1.47 16.37
CA ASN A 153 3.35 1.99 17.71
C ASN A 153 3.00 0.95 18.79
N TYR A 154 1.89 0.23 18.59
CA TYR A 154 1.47 -0.81 19.51
C TYR A 154 2.47 -1.99 19.56
N TYR A 155 2.94 -2.47 18.41
CA TYR A 155 3.96 -3.52 18.37
C TYR A 155 5.30 -3.08 18.94
N ASN A 156 5.69 -1.81 18.76
CA ASN A 156 6.89 -1.25 19.38
C ASN A 156 6.76 -1.21 20.91
N ASP A 157 5.61 -0.85 21.47
CA ASP A 157 5.36 -0.90 22.91
C ASP A 157 5.50 -2.32 23.47
N LEU A 158 4.90 -3.32 22.80
CA LEU A 158 5.07 -4.73 23.18
C LEU A 158 6.54 -5.17 23.12
N ARG A 159 7.26 -4.77 22.06
CA ARG A 159 8.69 -5.07 21.90
C ARG A 159 9.51 -4.47 23.02
N GLU A 160 9.30 -3.22 23.38
CA GLU A 160 10.03 -2.57 24.46
C GLU A 160 9.76 -3.23 25.83
N LYS A 161 8.49 -3.60 26.10
CA LYS A 161 8.15 -4.37 27.31
C LYS A 161 8.89 -5.71 27.38
N LEU A 162 9.00 -6.42 26.25
CA LEU A 162 9.73 -7.69 26.16
C LEU A 162 11.24 -7.49 26.32
N ILE A 163 11.84 -6.49 25.65
CA ILE A 163 13.28 -6.19 25.78
C ILE A 163 13.61 -5.82 27.23
N LYS A 164 12.81 -4.99 27.86
CA LYS A 164 13.00 -4.65 29.27
C LYS A 164 12.91 -5.87 30.19
N SER A 165 11.95 -6.75 29.92
CA SER A 165 11.81 -8.00 30.67
C SER A 165 13.03 -8.92 30.48
N LEU A 166 13.54 -9.02 29.24
CA LEU A 166 14.73 -9.78 28.91
C LEU A 166 15.96 -9.23 29.63
N SER A 167 16.18 -7.92 29.60
CA SER A 167 17.35 -7.30 30.26
C SER A 167 17.36 -7.56 31.77
N TYR A 168 16.21 -7.62 32.44
CA TYR A 168 16.15 -8.00 33.85
C TYR A 168 16.50 -9.48 34.10
N ILE A 169 16.13 -10.38 33.18
CA ILE A 169 16.47 -11.81 33.27
C ILE A 169 17.96 -11.99 33.02
N GLU A 170 18.54 -11.35 31.99
CA GLU A 170 19.97 -11.36 31.72
C GLU A 170 20.79 -10.82 32.89
N ALA A 171 20.38 -9.69 33.47
CA ALA A 171 21.03 -9.15 34.66
C ALA A 171 20.99 -10.16 35.85
N LYS A 172 19.92 -10.92 36.02
CA LYS A 172 19.83 -11.94 37.08
C LYS A 172 20.75 -13.13 36.79
N ILE A 173 21.00 -13.46 35.53
CA ILE A 173 21.92 -14.55 35.14
C ILE A 173 23.36 -14.09 35.32
N ASP A 174 23.72 -12.89 34.87
CA ASP A 174 25.07 -12.37 34.88
C ASP A 174 25.55 -12.01 36.28
N PHE A 175 24.65 -11.53 37.15
CA PHE A 175 24.90 -11.12 38.51
C PHE A 175 24.17 -12.04 39.50
N ALA A 176 24.42 -13.36 39.38
CA ALA A 176 23.72 -14.36 40.18
C ALA A 176 24.01 -14.25 41.68
N GLU A 177 25.12 -13.65 42.07
CA GLU A 177 25.53 -13.43 43.47
C GLU A 177 24.90 -12.18 44.07
N ASP A 178 24.43 -11.22 43.23
CA ASP A 178 23.71 -10.04 43.67
C ASP A 178 22.22 -10.35 43.80
N ASP A 179 21.67 -10.10 45.02
CA ASP A 179 20.23 -10.26 45.28
C ASP A 179 19.39 -9.22 44.53
N LEU A 180 19.04 -9.54 43.28
CA LEU A 180 17.97 -8.79 42.63
C LEU A 180 16.67 -8.94 43.44
N PRO A 181 16.00 -7.85 43.78
CA PRO A 181 14.78 -7.91 44.57
C PRO A 181 13.75 -8.84 43.96
N GLU A 182 13.16 -9.75 44.72
CA GLU A 182 12.06 -10.64 44.24
C GLU A 182 10.91 -9.87 43.59
N LYS A 183 10.75 -8.60 43.94
CA LYS A 183 9.77 -7.70 43.34
C LYS A 183 10.01 -7.54 41.83
N VAL A 184 11.27 -7.48 41.37
CA VAL A 184 11.61 -7.32 39.94
C VAL A 184 11.19 -8.56 39.14
N LEU A 185 11.43 -9.75 39.67
CA LEU A 185 11.01 -10.99 39.00
C LEU A 185 9.47 -11.11 38.92
N LYS A 186 8.75 -10.66 39.94
CA LYS A 186 7.29 -10.60 39.91
C LYS A 186 6.79 -9.60 38.88
N GLU A 187 7.43 -8.43 38.76
CA GLU A 187 7.11 -7.44 37.73
C GLU A 187 7.33 -7.99 36.33
N VAL A 188 8.44 -8.68 36.06
CA VAL A 188 8.71 -9.37 34.79
C VAL A 188 7.63 -10.39 34.47
N GLN A 189 7.26 -11.25 35.43
CA GLN A 189 6.18 -12.23 35.22
C GLN A 189 4.83 -11.57 34.88
N ASN A 190 4.50 -10.47 35.54
CA ASN A 190 3.26 -9.75 35.29
C ASN A 190 3.28 -9.11 33.90
N THR A 191 4.39 -8.47 33.51
CA THR A 191 4.58 -7.89 32.19
C THR A 191 4.45 -8.94 31.09
N ILE A 192 5.06 -10.11 31.23
CA ILE A 192 4.94 -11.20 30.27
C ILE A 192 3.51 -11.71 30.15
N LYS A 193 2.78 -11.84 31.27
CA LYS A 193 1.35 -12.24 31.25
C LYS A 193 0.48 -11.20 30.56
N GLU A 194 0.75 -9.91 30.78
CA GLU A 194 0.05 -8.79 30.12
C GLU A 194 0.29 -8.84 28.61
N VAL A 195 1.55 -8.89 28.19
CA VAL A 195 1.93 -9.00 26.76
C VAL A 195 1.30 -10.23 26.11
N HIS A 196 1.29 -11.37 26.79
CA HIS A 196 0.66 -12.59 26.26
C HIS A 196 -0.85 -12.40 26.03
N LYS A 197 -1.55 -11.76 26.99
CA LYS A 197 -2.99 -11.46 26.86
C LYS A 197 -3.25 -10.50 25.70
N ASP A 198 -2.40 -9.47 25.55
CA ASP A 198 -2.51 -8.49 24.48
C ASP A 198 -2.31 -9.15 23.11
N ILE A 199 -1.32 -10.03 22.98
CA ILE A 199 -1.08 -10.80 21.75
C ILE A 199 -2.27 -11.71 21.42
N GLN A 200 -2.86 -12.39 22.41
CA GLN A 200 -4.05 -13.22 22.18
C GLN A 200 -5.21 -12.40 21.65
N LYS A 201 -5.44 -11.21 22.22
CA LYS A 201 -6.48 -10.31 21.73
C LYS A 201 -6.23 -9.87 20.29
N ILE A 202 -4.98 -9.53 19.92
CA ILE A 202 -4.63 -9.18 18.53
C ILE A 202 -4.96 -10.34 17.58
N ILE A 203 -4.62 -11.58 17.95
CA ILE A 203 -4.89 -12.76 17.12
C ILE A 203 -6.41 -12.93 16.89
N GLU A 204 -7.21 -12.67 17.90
CA GLU A 204 -8.68 -12.72 17.78
C GLU A 204 -9.22 -11.59 16.90
N ASP A 205 -8.77 -10.36 17.14
CA ASP A 205 -9.18 -9.18 16.37
C ASP A 205 -8.75 -9.28 14.90
N ASN A 206 -7.60 -9.91 14.61
CA ASN A 206 -7.09 -10.07 13.26
C ASN A 206 -8.00 -10.92 12.37
N LYS A 207 -8.72 -11.91 12.94
CA LYS A 207 -9.71 -12.70 12.20
C LYS A 207 -10.85 -11.86 11.63
N ILE A 208 -11.18 -10.75 12.29
CA ILE A 208 -12.18 -9.78 11.81
C ILE A 208 -11.55 -8.86 10.79
N GLY A 209 -10.33 -8.39 11.04
CA GLY A 209 -9.58 -7.52 10.13
C GLY A 209 -9.37 -8.14 8.75
N GLU A 210 -9.03 -9.43 8.68
CA GLU A 210 -8.89 -10.17 7.41
C GLU A 210 -10.20 -10.20 6.61
N LYS A 211 -11.33 -10.40 7.27
CA LYS A 211 -12.65 -10.41 6.61
C LYS A 211 -13.01 -9.04 6.03
N ILE A 212 -12.63 -7.96 6.70
CA ILE A 212 -12.86 -6.60 6.22
C ILE A 212 -11.98 -6.33 5.00
N ARG A 213 -10.70 -6.72 5.06
CA ARG A 213 -9.73 -6.51 3.98
C ARG A 213 -10.07 -7.32 2.73
N ASP A 214 -10.28 -8.62 2.88
CA ASP A 214 -10.41 -9.56 1.77
C ASP A 214 -11.85 -9.68 1.27
N GLY A 215 -12.83 -9.16 2.02
CA GLY A 215 -14.25 -9.28 1.72
C GLY A 215 -14.79 -10.71 1.93
N PHE A 216 -16.04 -10.91 1.54
CA PHE A 216 -16.71 -12.21 1.66
C PHE A 216 -16.75 -12.90 0.28
N ARG A 217 -16.33 -14.17 0.24
CA ARG A 217 -16.52 -15.00 -0.94
C ARG A 217 -17.84 -15.75 -0.82
N VAL A 218 -18.82 -15.41 -1.66
CA VAL A 218 -20.12 -16.09 -1.72
C VAL A 218 -20.13 -17.01 -2.93
N SER A 219 -20.32 -18.33 -2.70
CA SER A 219 -20.55 -19.29 -3.77
C SER A 219 -22.07 -19.56 -3.89
N ILE A 220 -22.65 -19.20 -5.04
CA ILE A 220 -24.05 -19.48 -5.34
C ILE A 220 -24.07 -20.73 -6.23
N THR A 221 -24.55 -21.86 -5.70
CA THR A 221 -24.74 -23.08 -6.48
C THR A 221 -26.23 -23.22 -6.79
N SER A 222 -26.63 -23.09 -8.05
CA SER A 222 -28.01 -23.42 -8.47
C SER A 222 -28.11 -24.90 -8.81
N LEU A 223 -28.94 -25.61 -8.10
CA LEU A 223 -29.39 -26.97 -8.48
C LEU A 223 -30.51 -26.82 -9.50
N VAL A 224 -30.20 -27.06 -10.78
CA VAL A 224 -31.24 -27.23 -11.81
C VAL A 224 -31.90 -28.61 -11.58
N VAL A 225 -33.06 -28.63 -11.03
CA VAL A 225 -33.90 -29.86 -10.96
C VAL A 225 -34.58 -30.00 -12.31
N PRO A 226 -34.41 -31.12 -13.06
CA PRO A 226 -34.88 -31.24 -14.43
C PRO A 226 -36.40 -31.52 -14.58
N SER A 227 -37.24 -31.04 -13.70
CA SER A 227 -38.70 -31.17 -13.93
C SER A 227 -39.47 -30.29 -12.97
N CYS A 228 -39.49 -29.03 -13.17
CA CYS A 228 -40.63 -28.15 -12.86
C CYS A 228 -40.32 -26.73 -13.28
N SER A 229 -41.21 -26.13 -14.01
CA SER A 229 -41.15 -24.73 -14.41
C SER A 229 -40.98 -23.80 -13.20
N ASP A 230 -40.05 -22.88 -13.31
CA ASP A 230 -40.00 -21.60 -12.62
C ASP A 230 -39.97 -21.59 -11.08
N THR A 231 -38.96 -22.24 -10.49
CA THR A 231 -38.59 -21.87 -9.13
C THR A 231 -37.08 -22.05 -8.93
N ILE A 232 -36.37 -20.95 -8.95
CA ILE A 232 -34.94 -20.93 -8.54
C ILE A 232 -34.94 -21.04 -7.02
N ALA A 233 -34.60 -22.21 -6.51
CA ALA A 233 -34.33 -22.43 -5.09
C ALA A 233 -32.85 -22.08 -4.86
N ALA A 234 -32.58 -20.90 -4.36
CA ALA A 234 -31.29 -20.57 -3.79
C ALA A 234 -31.16 -21.28 -2.44
N SER A 235 -30.43 -22.33 -2.36
CA SER A 235 -30.03 -22.91 -1.09
C SER A 235 -28.62 -23.46 -1.19
N LEU A 236 -27.74 -22.80 -0.49
CA LEU A 236 -26.65 -23.40 0.30
C LEU A 236 -25.77 -22.25 0.83
N PHE A 237 -26.25 -21.66 1.89
CA PHE A 237 -25.38 -20.88 2.76
C PHE A 237 -24.53 -21.88 3.56
N ASP A 238 -23.21 -21.68 3.52
CA ASP A 238 -22.30 -22.41 4.39
C ASP A 238 -22.71 -22.16 5.86
N LYS A 239 -22.86 -23.24 6.63
CA LYS A 239 -23.32 -23.26 8.03
C LYS A 239 -22.46 -22.44 9.02
N ARG A 240 -21.58 -21.59 8.54
CA ARG A 240 -20.73 -20.73 9.38
C ARG A 240 -21.32 -19.37 9.72
N PHE A 241 -22.50 -19.03 9.21
CA PHE A 241 -23.18 -17.79 9.56
C PHE A 241 -24.23 -18.05 10.62
N ASN A 242 -24.06 -17.47 11.81
CA ASN A 242 -25.12 -17.39 12.80
C ASN A 242 -26.28 -16.59 12.20
N ASN A 243 -27.51 -17.16 12.30
CA ASN A 243 -28.73 -16.64 11.69
C ASN A 243 -29.24 -15.28 12.21
N GLU A 244 -28.48 -14.58 13.06
CA GLU A 244 -28.94 -13.34 13.70
C GLU A 244 -28.53 -12.05 12.96
N ASP A 245 -27.60 -12.12 11.97
CA ASP A 245 -27.05 -10.91 11.32
C ASP A 245 -27.42 -10.76 9.83
N LEU A 246 -28.37 -11.52 9.31
CA LEU A 246 -28.79 -11.42 7.92
C LEU A 246 -30.02 -10.50 7.77
N PRO A 247 -29.91 -9.42 6.95
CA PRO A 247 -31.10 -8.66 6.58
C PRO A 247 -32.04 -9.58 5.78
N THR A 248 -33.32 -9.59 6.15
CA THR A 248 -34.39 -10.29 5.44
C THR A 248 -34.51 -9.74 4.02
N PHE A 249 -33.99 -10.47 3.05
CA PHE A 249 -34.19 -10.17 1.64
C PHE A 249 -35.59 -10.64 1.22
N THR A 250 -36.52 -9.72 1.12
CA THR A 250 -37.73 -9.89 0.34
C THR A 250 -37.36 -9.86 -1.14
N SER A 251 -37.89 -10.84 -1.89
CA SER A 251 -37.63 -11.11 -3.30
C SER A 251 -37.50 -9.84 -4.16
N THR A 252 -36.25 -9.47 -4.49
CA THR A 252 -35.96 -8.52 -5.53
C THR A 252 -34.94 -9.16 -6.48
N ARG A 253 -35.23 -9.09 -7.77
CA ARG A 253 -34.42 -9.59 -8.88
C ARG A 253 -32.96 -9.27 -8.66
N ILE A 254 -32.13 -10.30 -8.54
CA ILE A 254 -30.68 -10.15 -8.51
C ILE A 254 -30.24 -10.15 -9.99
N ASP A 255 -29.89 -9.00 -10.50
CA ASP A 255 -29.15 -8.91 -11.77
C ASP A 255 -27.75 -9.48 -11.53
N ILE A 256 -27.48 -10.61 -12.15
CA ILE A 256 -26.16 -11.26 -12.11
C ILE A 256 -25.18 -10.34 -12.85
N LEU A 257 -24.37 -9.62 -12.12
CA LEU A 257 -23.23 -8.93 -12.69
C LEU A 257 -22.28 -9.97 -13.30
N ASN A 258 -21.99 -9.78 -14.58
CA ASN A 258 -21.16 -10.63 -15.41
C ASN A 258 -19.80 -10.91 -14.70
N PRO A 259 -19.39 -12.18 -14.51
CA PRO A 259 -18.13 -12.54 -13.84
C PRO A 259 -16.88 -11.96 -14.50
N SER A 260 -16.97 -11.51 -15.74
CA SER A 260 -15.88 -10.84 -16.47
C SER A 260 -15.51 -9.44 -15.96
N LEU A 261 -16.32 -8.83 -15.06
CA LEU A 261 -16.04 -7.54 -14.45
C LEU A 261 -15.30 -7.66 -13.11
N ILE A 262 -15.20 -8.88 -12.55
CA ILE A 262 -14.55 -9.12 -11.24
C ILE A 262 -13.06 -9.45 -11.40
N PHE A 263 -12.59 -9.79 -12.60
CA PHE A 263 -11.20 -10.09 -12.90
C PHE A 263 -10.63 -9.15 -13.96
N SER A 264 -10.47 -7.89 -13.59
CA SER A 264 -9.46 -7.06 -14.24
C SER A 264 -8.23 -7.06 -13.31
N PRO A 265 -7.10 -7.69 -13.69
CA PRO A 265 -5.87 -7.51 -12.94
C PRO A 265 -5.43 -6.08 -13.18
N ILE A 266 -5.59 -5.24 -12.18
CA ILE A 266 -4.98 -3.91 -12.14
C ILE A 266 -3.53 -4.12 -11.72
N PHE A 267 -2.63 -4.08 -12.73
CA PHE A 267 -1.19 -3.99 -12.53
C PHE A 267 -0.77 -2.59 -12.12
#